data_6d1047369bd35d72a66354adddfb6c60
#
_entry.id   6d1047369bd35d72a66354adddfb6c60
#
_cell.length_a   1.000
_cell.length_b   1.000
_cell.length_c   1.000
_cell.angle_alpha   90.00
_cell.angle_beta   90.00
_cell.angle_gamma   90.00
#
_symmetry.space_group_name_H-M   'P 1'
#
loop_
_entity.id
_entity.type
_entity.pdbx_description
1 polymer ?
#
loop_
_entity_poly.entity_id
_entity_poly.type
_entity_poly.pdbx_seq_one_letter_code
_entity_poly.pdbx_strand_id
1 'polypeptide(L)'
;MIKEKLALTHTNHSKKPEFKVQLANAITGELRGPLNEFEAIAIAKEGFIGSAKIREVKLLTETSTHHEYRSGPLPAYAISFDHPSKSTVFVASELGTIQKIRNDKWRIFDFLWMLHTMDYEGRDNFGNILLRGFSIFGLFTIFSGFILFYLSSVKRKKHIQPQ
;
A
#
# COMPACT_ATOMS: atom_id res chain seq x y z
N MET A 1 -26.81 3.80 -0.41
CA MET A 1 -26.02 4.51 0.61
C MET A 1 -26.03 3.70 1.90
N ILE A 2 -24.94 3.02 2.20
CA ILE A 2 -24.82 2.14 3.37
C ILE A 2 -24.26 3.01 4.49
N LYS A 3 -25.05 3.24 5.55
CA LYS A 3 -24.56 3.92 6.76
C LYS A 3 -24.09 2.89 7.77
N GLU A 4 -22.84 3.03 8.18
CA GLU A 4 -22.19 2.24 9.22
C GLU A 4 -22.76 2.59 10.60
N LYS A 5 -23.19 1.59 11.38
CA LYS A 5 -23.60 1.75 12.76
C LYS A 5 -22.68 0.94 13.67
N LEU A 6 -21.95 1.63 14.50
CA LEU A 6 -21.04 1.05 15.50
C LEU A 6 -21.85 0.46 16.65
N ALA A 7 -21.80 -0.83 16.89
CA ALA A 7 -22.37 -1.47 18.06
C ALA A 7 -21.26 -1.80 19.08
N LEU A 8 -21.34 -1.18 20.27
CA LEU A 8 -20.44 -1.44 21.38
C LEU A 8 -20.97 -2.61 22.22
N THR A 9 -20.31 -3.73 22.21
CA THR A 9 -20.52 -4.81 23.17
C THR A 9 -19.44 -4.79 24.24
N HIS A 10 -19.85 -4.50 25.47
CA HIS A 10 -18.99 -4.55 26.66
C HIS A 10 -18.81 -6.00 27.13
N THR A 11 -17.60 -6.54 27.04
CA THR A 11 -17.20 -7.73 27.78
C THR A 11 -15.93 -7.46 28.57
N ASN A 12 -15.97 -7.81 29.86
CA ASN A 12 -14.95 -7.59 30.86
C ASN A 12 -13.63 -8.30 30.59
N HIS A 13 -12.56 -7.69 31.05
CA HIS A 13 -11.16 -8.06 31.21
C HIS A 13 -10.18 -7.73 30.07
N SER A 14 -9.47 -6.60 30.24
CA SER A 14 -8.04 -6.42 29.88
C SER A 14 -7.61 -6.61 28.41
N LYS A 15 -8.53 -6.69 27.44
CA LYS A 15 -8.26 -6.56 26.00
C LYS A 15 -8.73 -5.21 25.51
N LYS A 16 -7.91 -4.55 24.67
CA LYS A 16 -8.37 -3.38 23.88
C LYS A 16 -9.74 -3.71 23.27
N PRO A 17 -10.72 -2.79 23.30
CA PRO A 17 -12.02 -3.03 22.70
C PRO A 17 -11.81 -3.37 21.22
N GLU A 18 -12.17 -4.58 20.86
CA GLU A 18 -12.16 -5.04 19.48
C GLU A 18 -13.45 -4.53 18.81
N PHE A 19 -13.32 -3.47 18.04
CA PHE A 19 -14.45 -2.92 17.29
C PHE A 19 -14.78 -3.85 16.12
N LYS A 20 -15.91 -4.54 16.20
CA LYS A 20 -16.42 -5.35 15.11
C LYS A 20 -17.36 -4.50 14.26
N VAL A 21 -16.98 -4.26 13.03
CA VAL A 21 -17.79 -3.56 12.03
C VAL A 21 -18.71 -4.58 11.37
N GLN A 22 -20.00 -4.27 11.22
CA GLN A 22 -20.98 -5.12 10.55
C GLN A 22 -21.79 -4.30 9.57
N LEU A 23 -22.17 -4.93 8.46
CA LEU A 23 -23.06 -4.33 7.47
C LEU A 23 -24.49 -4.29 8.01
N ALA A 24 -25.18 -3.18 7.75
CA ALA A 24 -26.60 -3.04 8.05
C ALA A 24 -27.37 -2.51 6.83
N ASN A 25 -28.60 -2.91 6.70
CA ASN A 25 -29.50 -2.34 5.69
C ASN A 25 -29.74 -0.87 6.00
N ALA A 26 -29.49 0.00 5.03
CA ALA A 26 -29.60 1.46 5.22
C ALA A 26 -31.04 1.93 5.47
N ILE A 27 -32.05 1.15 5.09
CA ILE A 27 -33.48 1.49 5.23
C ILE A 27 -34.05 0.92 6.53
N THR A 28 -33.81 -0.39 6.79
CA THR A 28 -34.43 -1.07 7.95
C THR A 28 -33.56 -1.02 9.20
N GLY A 29 -32.24 -0.78 9.05
CA GLY A 29 -31.26 -0.84 10.14
C GLY A 29 -30.91 -2.25 10.60
N GLU A 30 -31.46 -3.29 9.95
CA GLU A 30 -31.16 -4.69 10.26
C GLU A 30 -29.72 -5.05 9.88
N LEU A 31 -29.06 -5.76 10.77
CA LEU A 31 -27.72 -6.28 10.51
C LEU A 31 -27.79 -7.39 9.44
N ARG A 32 -26.81 -7.37 8.56
CA ARG A 32 -26.70 -8.37 7.49
C ARG A 32 -25.30 -9.03 7.49
N GLY A 33 -25.22 -10.16 6.84
CA GLY A 33 -23.96 -10.85 6.60
C GLY A 33 -23.05 -10.13 5.59
N PRO A 34 -21.85 -10.68 5.35
CA PRO A 34 -20.92 -10.18 4.36
C PRO A 34 -21.55 -10.06 2.97
N LEU A 35 -20.95 -9.21 2.12
CA LEU A 35 -21.35 -9.09 0.72
C LEU A 35 -21.21 -10.41 -0.01
N ASN A 36 -22.16 -10.67 -0.90
CA ASN A 36 -22.02 -11.72 -1.89
C ASN A 36 -21.25 -11.21 -3.14
N GLU A 37 -20.92 -12.12 -4.04
CA GLU A 37 -20.16 -11.80 -5.25
C GLU A 37 -20.84 -10.76 -6.13
N PHE A 38 -22.16 -10.87 -6.33
CA PHE A 38 -22.91 -9.92 -7.18
C PHE A 38 -22.90 -8.51 -6.62
N GLU A 39 -23.02 -8.38 -5.32
CA GLU A 39 -22.96 -7.08 -4.63
C GLU A 39 -21.57 -6.46 -4.70
N ALA A 40 -20.53 -7.29 -4.50
CA ALA A 40 -19.15 -6.85 -4.63
C ALA A 40 -18.84 -6.37 -6.07
N ILE A 41 -19.36 -7.07 -7.06
CA ILE A 41 -19.29 -6.68 -8.48
C ILE A 41 -19.98 -5.33 -8.72
N ALA A 42 -21.18 -5.14 -8.16
CA ALA A 42 -21.92 -3.89 -8.32
C ALA A 42 -21.14 -2.70 -7.75
N ILE A 43 -20.60 -2.85 -6.53
CA ILE A 43 -19.76 -1.85 -5.88
C ILE A 43 -18.48 -1.57 -6.69
N ALA A 44 -17.82 -2.62 -7.19
CA ALA A 44 -16.62 -2.46 -7.99
C ALA A 44 -16.87 -1.72 -9.30
N LYS A 45 -18.01 -1.97 -9.95
CA LYS A 45 -18.43 -1.24 -11.18
C LYS A 45 -18.73 0.23 -10.91
N GLU A 46 -19.36 0.54 -9.78
CA GLU A 46 -19.65 1.92 -9.38
C GLU A 46 -18.36 2.72 -9.13
N GLY A 47 -17.35 2.07 -8.53
CA GLY A 47 -16.06 2.70 -8.28
C GLY A 47 -15.08 2.72 -9.47
N PHE A 48 -15.39 2.01 -10.54
CA PHE A 48 -14.54 1.96 -11.73
C PHE A 48 -14.99 3.00 -12.76
N ILE A 49 -14.11 3.95 -13.08
CA ILE A 49 -14.39 4.96 -14.10
C ILE A 49 -14.21 4.34 -15.49
N GLY A 50 -15.31 4.13 -16.18
CA GLY A 50 -15.34 3.57 -17.54
C GLY A 50 -16.26 2.37 -17.66
N SER A 51 -16.55 1.98 -18.90
CA SER A 51 -17.35 0.80 -19.23
C SER A 51 -16.41 -0.34 -19.61
N ALA A 52 -16.15 -1.25 -18.69
CA ALA A 52 -15.34 -2.42 -18.95
C ALA A 52 -16.05 -3.69 -18.50
N LYS A 53 -15.83 -4.79 -19.24
CA LYS A 53 -16.30 -6.12 -18.86
C LYS A 53 -15.46 -6.64 -17.70
N ILE A 54 -16.08 -7.45 -16.83
CA ILE A 54 -15.34 -8.18 -15.80
C ILE A 54 -14.64 -9.35 -16.47
N ARG A 55 -13.34 -9.47 -16.21
CA ARG A 55 -12.53 -10.57 -16.69
C ARG A 55 -12.52 -11.73 -15.71
N GLU A 56 -12.41 -11.42 -14.42
CA GLU A 56 -12.26 -12.41 -13.37
C GLU A 56 -12.71 -11.87 -12.03
N VAL A 57 -13.30 -12.73 -11.19
CA VAL A 57 -13.61 -12.43 -9.78
C VAL A 57 -12.99 -13.53 -8.93
N LYS A 58 -12.27 -13.14 -7.87
CA LYS A 58 -11.66 -14.06 -6.90
C LYS A 58 -12.01 -13.62 -5.48
N LEU A 59 -12.42 -14.58 -4.66
CA LEU A 59 -12.53 -14.37 -3.22
C LEU A 59 -11.16 -14.61 -2.57
N LEU A 60 -10.64 -13.60 -1.88
CA LEU A 60 -9.40 -13.67 -1.13
C LEU A 60 -9.73 -13.89 0.35
N THR A 61 -9.28 -15.00 0.89
CA THR A 61 -9.35 -15.33 2.32
C THR A 61 -8.02 -15.11 3.02
N GLU A 62 -6.93 -15.16 2.25
CA GLU A 62 -5.57 -14.97 2.70
C GLU A 62 -4.79 -14.14 1.69
N THR A 63 -3.80 -13.39 2.14
CA THR A 63 -2.88 -12.63 1.27
C THR A 63 -1.46 -12.70 1.82
N SER A 64 -0.47 -12.81 0.92
CA SER A 64 0.94 -12.70 1.26
C SER A 64 1.38 -11.24 1.34
N THR A 65 2.57 -11.01 1.91
CA THR A 65 3.20 -9.67 1.97
C THR A 65 3.47 -9.06 0.58
N HIS A 66 3.62 -9.91 -0.45
CA HIS A 66 3.85 -9.49 -1.84
C HIS A 66 2.57 -9.29 -2.63
N HIS A 67 1.41 -9.67 -2.08
CA HIS A 67 0.13 -9.55 -2.79
C HIS A 67 -0.28 -8.07 -2.93
N GLU A 68 -0.92 -7.71 -4.05
CA GLU A 68 -1.39 -6.34 -4.32
C GLU A 68 -2.41 -5.84 -3.28
N TYR A 69 -3.11 -6.75 -2.61
CA TYR A 69 -4.05 -6.48 -1.53
C TYR A 69 -3.46 -6.63 -0.13
N ARG A 70 -2.12 -6.73 0.01
CA ARG A 70 -1.47 -6.84 1.31
C ARG A 70 -1.99 -5.81 2.33
N SER A 71 -2.10 -6.22 3.58
CA SER A 71 -2.59 -5.37 4.69
C SER A 71 -4.03 -4.84 4.54
N GLY A 72 -4.81 -5.40 3.63
CA GLY A 72 -6.24 -5.10 3.53
C GLY A 72 -7.10 -6.03 4.40
N PRO A 73 -8.32 -5.60 4.78
CA PRO A 73 -9.24 -6.43 5.53
C PRO A 73 -9.70 -7.64 4.69
N LEU A 74 -9.71 -8.80 5.30
CA LEU A 74 -10.15 -10.06 4.69
C LEU A 74 -11.43 -10.57 5.40
N PRO A 75 -12.28 -11.34 4.72
CA PRO A 75 -12.22 -11.71 3.30
C PRO A 75 -12.53 -10.54 2.34
N ALA A 76 -12.01 -10.61 1.12
CA ALA A 76 -12.22 -9.57 0.11
C ALA A 76 -12.38 -10.15 -1.29
N TYR A 77 -13.19 -9.51 -2.12
CA TYR A 77 -13.31 -9.83 -3.54
C TYR A 77 -12.32 -9.02 -4.36
N ALA A 78 -11.54 -9.70 -5.20
CA ALA A 78 -10.68 -9.09 -6.23
C ALA A 78 -11.39 -9.18 -7.57
N ILE A 79 -11.87 -8.05 -8.07
CA ILE A 79 -12.61 -7.93 -9.33
C ILE A 79 -11.69 -7.31 -10.39
N SER A 80 -11.29 -8.10 -11.36
CA SER A 80 -10.42 -7.69 -12.47
C SER A 80 -11.24 -7.30 -13.69
N PHE A 81 -10.96 -6.13 -14.25
CA PHE A 81 -11.62 -5.60 -15.44
C PHE A 81 -10.82 -5.87 -16.70
N ASP A 82 -11.55 -6.17 -17.78
CA ASP A 82 -10.99 -6.27 -19.14
C ASP A 82 -10.84 -4.86 -19.72
N HIS A 83 -9.78 -4.20 -19.30
CA HIS A 83 -9.47 -2.82 -19.69
C HIS A 83 -7.95 -2.71 -19.92
N PRO A 84 -7.48 -1.87 -20.85
CA PRO A 84 -6.06 -1.69 -21.16
C PRO A 84 -5.17 -1.39 -19.94
N SER A 85 -5.72 -0.76 -18.90
CA SER A 85 -5.02 -0.47 -17.65
C SER A 85 -4.85 -1.69 -16.73
N LYS A 86 -5.44 -2.85 -17.07
CA LYS A 86 -5.48 -4.09 -16.24
C LYS A 86 -5.85 -3.80 -14.78
N SER A 87 -6.90 -3.02 -14.61
CA SER A 87 -7.36 -2.61 -13.28
C SER A 87 -8.01 -3.76 -12.53
N THR A 88 -7.66 -3.88 -11.24
CA THR A 88 -8.30 -4.77 -10.28
C THR A 88 -8.81 -3.94 -9.10
N VAL A 89 -10.08 -4.09 -8.77
CA VAL A 89 -10.74 -3.44 -7.65
C VAL A 89 -10.91 -4.47 -6.54
N PHE A 90 -10.50 -4.10 -5.33
CA PHE A 90 -10.60 -4.94 -4.15
C PHE A 90 -11.70 -4.41 -3.23
N VAL A 91 -12.70 -5.25 -2.99
CA VAL A 91 -13.87 -4.93 -2.16
C VAL A 91 -13.87 -5.82 -0.93
N ALA A 92 -13.79 -5.24 0.27
CA ALA A 92 -13.89 -6.00 1.51
C ALA A 92 -15.34 -6.48 1.71
N SER A 93 -15.53 -7.78 1.89
CA SER A 93 -16.87 -8.37 1.97
C SER A 93 -17.61 -8.01 3.25
N GLU A 94 -16.90 -7.90 4.38
CA GLU A 94 -17.48 -7.54 5.68
C GLU A 94 -17.72 -6.03 5.83
N LEU A 95 -16.94 -5.20 5.11
CA LEU A 95 -17.07 -3.74 5.19
C LEU A 95 -17.95 -3.15 4.10
N GLY A 96 -18.19 -3.88 3.02
CA GLY A 96 -19.00 -3.40 1.90
C GLY A 96 -18.40 -2.22 1.15
N THR A 97 -17.08 -2.05 1.19
CA THR A 97 -16.40 -0.89 0.62
C THR A 97 -15.21 -1.28 -0.23
N ILE A 98 -14.91 -0.44 -1.23
CA ILE A 98 -13.68 -0.56 -2.01
C ILE A 98 -12.51 -0.17 -1.11
N GLN A 99 -11.55 -1.07 -0.99
CA GLN A 99 -10.35 -0.87 -0.18
C GLN A 99 -9.17 -0.40 -1.02
N LYS A 100 -8.98 -0.99 -2.19
CA LYS A 100 -7.83 -0.70 -3.06
C LYS A 100 -8.23 -0.84 -4.52
N ILE A 101 -7.64 -0.01 -5.37
CA ILE A 101 -7.67 -0.15 -6.82
C ILE A 101 -6.23 -0.25 -7.29
N ARG A 102 -5.92 -1.28 -8.08
CA ARG A 102 -4.60 -1.54 -8.62
C ARG A 102 -4.64 -1.60 -10.13
N ASN A 103 -3.72 -0.91 -10.78
CA ASN A 103 -3.58 -0.88 -12.23
C ASN A 103 -2.10 -0.95 -12.63
N ASP A 104 -1.80 -1.01 -13.91
CA ASP A 104 -0.42 -1.12 -14.38
C ASP A 104 0.46 0.07 -13.94
N LYS A 105 -0.08 1.28 -13.89
CA LYS A 105 0.64 2.46 -13.40
C LYS A 105 1.01 2.30 -11.91
N TRP A 106 0.08 1.78 -11.12
CA TRP A 106 0.35 1.48 -9.72
C TRP A 106 1.42 0.40 -9.57
N ARG A 107 1.40 -0.67 -10.41
CA ARG A 107 2.40 -1.74 -10.38
C ARG A 107 3.80 -1.22 -10.69
N ILE A 108 3.93 -0.33 -11.68
CA ILE A 108 5.20 0.33 -11.99
C ILE A 108 5.65 1.18 -10.80
N PHE A 109 4.76 1.99 -10.23
CA PHE A 109 5.08 2.80 -9.06
C PHE A 109 5.53 1.93 -7.87
N ASP A 110 4.80 0.86 -7.56
CA ASP A 110 5.12 -0.04 -6.46
C ASP A 110 6.49 -0.73 -6.65
N PHE A 111 6.83 -1.08 -7.90
CA PHE A 111 8.15 -1.59 -8.23
C PHE A 111 9.26 -0.55 -8.03
N LEU A 112 9.07 0.68 -8.52
CA LEU A 112 10.03 1.77 -8.34
C LEU A 112 10.18 2.15 -6.86
N TRP A 113 9.09 2.12 -6.10
CA TRP A 113 9.09 2.33 -4.66
C TRP A 113 9.93 1.27 -3.93
N MET A 114 9.71 0.00 -4.25
CA MET A 114 10.51 -1.12 -3.74
C MET A 114 12.01 -0.94 -4.03
N LEU A 115 12.35 -0.50 -5.24
CA LEU A 115 13.74 -0.22 -5.63
C LEU A 115 14.30 0.97 -4.83
N HIS A 116 13.51 2.02 -4.62
CA HIS A 116 13.92 3.22 -3.89
C HIS A 116 14.16 2.93 -2.40
N THR A 117 13.29 2.16 -1.77
CA THR A 117 13.41 1.79 -0.36
C THR A 117 14.42 0.67 -0.13
N MET A 118 14.88 0.00 -1.21
CA MET A 118 15.74 -1.20 -1.13
C MET A 118 15.16 -2.30 -0.25
N ASP A 119 13.85 -2.29 -0.04
CA ASP A 119 13.13 -3.31 0.74
C ASP A 119 12.36 -4.23 -0.19
N TYR A 120 12.97 -5.38 -0.48
CA TYR A 120 12.43 -6.37 -1.39
C TYR A 120 11.44 -7.34 -0.72
N GLU A 121 11.38 -7.36 0.61
CA GLU A 121 10.48 -8.23 1.38
C GLU A 121 9.18 -7.54 1.77
N GLY A 122 9.26 -6.41 2.48
CA GLY A 122 8.10 -5.71 3.05
C GLY A 122 7.65 -4.48 2.27
N ARG A 123 8.56 -3.89 1.47
CA ARG A 123 8.41 -2.65 0.68
C ARG A 123 8.29 -1.35 1.47
N ASP A 124 8.10 -1.45 2.78
CA ASP A 124 7.90 -0.30 3.67
C ASP A 124 8.90 -0.26 4.84
N ASN A 125 9.90 -1.16 4.87
CA ASN A 125 10.93 -1.21 5.91
C ASN A 125 12.12 -0.33 5.55
N PHE A 126 12.12 0.90 6.04
CA PHE A 126 13.25 1.85 5.91
C PHE A 126 14.45 1.52 6.80
N GLY A 127 14.35 0.50 7.64
CA GLY A 127 15.43 0.04 8.51
C GLY A 127 16.24 -1.14 7.97
N ASN A 128 16.08 -1.51 6.69
CA ASN A 128 16.73 -2.67 6.11
C ASN A 128 18.25 -2.47 6.00
N ILE A 129 18.99 -3.60 6.04
CA ILE A 129 20.46 -3.59 6.09
C ILE A 129 21.08 -3.01 4.81
N LEU A 130 20.41 -3.19 3.68
CA LEU A 130 20.89 -2.71 2.38
C LEU A 130 20.87 -1.17 2.34
N LEU A 131 19.78 -0.55 2.74
CA LEU A 131 19.65 0.90 2.81
C LEU A 131 20.67 1.51 3.79
N ARG A 132 20.88 0.86 4.96
CA ARG A 132 21.92 1.27 5.93
C ARG A 132 23.31 1.21 5.32
N GLY A 133 23.64 0.12 4.60
CA GLY A 133 24.91 -0.03 3.90
C GLY A 133 25.16 1.08 2.88
N PHE A 134 24.17 1.37 2.03
CA PHE A 134 24.26 2.48 1.06
C PHE A 134 24.38 3.85 1.72
N SER A 135 23.67 4.08 2.84
CA SER A 135 23.79 5.33 3.59
C SER A 135 25.19 5.55 4.16
N ILE A 136 25.81 4.49 4.71
CA ILE A 136 27.19 4.53 5.20
C ILE A 136 28.17 4.79 4.03
N PHE A 137 28.00 4.08 2.92
CA PHE A 137 28.83 4.30 1.72
C PHE A 137 28.70 5.74 1.20
N GLY A 138 27.47 6.29 1.14
CA GLY A 138 27.23 7.68 0.78
C GLY A 138 27.96 8.66 1.69
N LEU A 139 27.92 8.40 3.01
CA LEU A 139 28.65 9.23 3.99
C LEU A 139 30.17 9.21 3.75
N PHE A 140 30.77 8.05 3.51
CA PHE A 140 32.19 7.95 3.15
C PHE A 140 32.52 8.71 1.87
N THR A 141 31.66 8.66 0.87
CA THR A 141 31.85 9.38 -0.39
C THR A 141 31.86 10.89 -0.16
N ILE A 142 30.93 11.39 0.65
CA ILE A 142 30.86 12.82 1.00
C ILE A 142 32.13 13.26 1.75
N PHE A 143 32.56 12.51 2.77
CA PHE A 143 33.79 12.83 3.51
C PHE A 143 35.03 12.81 2.61
N SER A 144 35.15 11.83 1.72
CA SER A 144 36.22 11.76 0.72
C SER A 144 36.26 13.00 -0.16
N GLY A 145 35.08 13.46 -0.61
CA GLY A 145 34.97 14.71 -1.40
C GLY A 145 35.44 15.95 -0.63
N PHE A 146 35.08 16.10 0.64
CA PHE A 146 35.56 17.19 1.49
C PHE A 146 37.07 17.15 1.70
N ILE A 147 37.65 15.98 1.94
CA ILE A 147 39.10 15.84 2.10
C ILE A 147 39.82 16.24 0.82
N LEU A 148 39.37 15.74 -0.34
CA LEU A 148 39.93 16.10 -1.63
C LEU A 148 39.85 17.59 -1.91
N PHE A 149 38.71 18.22 -1.63
CA PHE A 149 38.52 19.65 -1.76
C PHE A 149 39.50 20.43 -0.87
N TYR A 150 39.63 20.03 0.39
CA TYR A 150 40.56 20.68 1.33
C TYR A 150 42.01 20.59 0.86
N LEU A 151 42.47 19.38 0.51
CA LEU A 151 43.84 19.15 0.03
C LEU A 151 44.13 19.92 -1.26
N SER A 152 43.18 19.95 -2.19
CA SER A 152 43.30 20.73 -3.44
C SER A 152 43.38 22.23 -3.18
N SER A 153 42.59 22.76 -2.26
CA SER A 153 42.57 24.18 -1.89
C SER A 153 43.88 24.61 -1.21
N VAL A 154 44.46 23.77 -0.36
CA VAL A 154 45.74 24.02 0.32
C VAL A 154 46.91 24.04 -0.69
N LYS A 155 46.92 23.08 -1.64
CA LYS A 155 47.95 23.06 -2.70
C LYS A 155 47.89 24.32 -3.58
N ARG A 156 46.71 24.82 -3.91
CA ARG A 156 46.55 26.06 -4.70
C ARG A 156 47.12 27.29 -4.01
N LYS A 157 46.96 27.41 -2.68
CA LYS A 157 47.52 28.53 -1.91
C LYS A 157 49.04 28.52 -1.88
N LYS A 158 49.70 27.35 -1.86
CA LYS A 158 51.18 27.25 -1.88
C LYS A 158 51.80 27.66 -3.22
N HIS A 159 51.05 27.58 -4.33
CA HIS A 159 51.55 27.91 -5.67
C HIS A 159 51.42 29.41 -6.01
N ILE A 160 50.73 30.19 -5.18
CA ILE A 160 50.43 31.64 -5.42
C ILE A 160 51.33 32.55 -4.55
N GLN A 161 52.28 32.03 -3.78
CA GLN A 161 53.26 32.91 -3.09
C GLN A 161 54.36 33.28 -4.09
N PRO A 162 54.45 34.57 -4.54
CA PRO A 162 55.57 35.05 -5.33
C PRO A 162 56.81 35.16 -4.43
N GLN A 163 57.95 34.79 -5.00
CA GLN A 163 59.27 35.07 -4.41
C GLN A 163 59.50 36.59 -4.31
#